data_00cf0e0b0e0720ed4623d388ac364af9
#
_entry.id   00cf0e0b0e0720ed4623d388ac364af9
#
_cell.length_a   1.000
_cell.length_b   1.000
_cell.length_c   1.000
_cell.angle_alpha   90.00
_cell.angle_beta   90.00
_cell.angle_gamma   90.00
#
_symmetry.space_group_name_H-M   'P 1'
#
loop_
_entity.id
_entity.type
_entity.pdbx_description
1 polymer ?
#
loop_
_entity_poly.entity_id
_entity_poly.type
_entity_poly.pdbx_seq_one_letter_code
_entity_poly.pdbx_strand_id
1 'polypeptide(L)'
;MTTPSVSNRYVVDSSGWVEYLGNGPKADEFAKYIEDPDALLLPTIVVYEVYKKMLREQTMMLAEKFLSTAFTFQEREIILDVSLAASAAKTSLRSNLPMADAIIYAAAQAHQAELITSDAHFMGLPGVTVL
;
A
#
# COMPACT_ATOMS: atom_id res chain seq x y z
N MET A 1 -26.29 9.31 -17.09
CA MET A 1 -25.78 9.57 -15.85
C MET A 1 -24.49 8.85 -15.59
N THR A 2 -23.73 9.42 -14.87
CA THR A 2 -22.46 8.82 -14.58
C THR A 2 -22.51 8.06 -13.30
N THR A 3 -22.06 6.87 -13.35
CA THR A 3 -21.72 6.19 -12.16
C THR A 3 -20.57 6.92 -11.51
N PRO A 4 -20.50 6.90 -10.19
CA PRO A 4 -19.32 7.40 -9.52
C PRO A 4 -18.11 6.71 -10.14
N SER A 5 -17.09 7.46 -10.40
CA SER A 5 -15.89 6.85 -10.92
C SER A 5 -15.35 5.87 -9.90
N VAL A 6 -15.28 4.63 -10.30
CA VAL A 6 -14.58 3.62 -9.54
C VAL A 6 -13.11 3.84 -9.78
N SER A 7 -12.34 3.89 -8.74
CA SER A 7 -10.90 4.06 -8.89
C SER A 7 -10.33 2.87 -9.62
N ASN A 8 -9.55 3.15 -10.66
CA ASN A 8 -8.78 2.14 -11.36
C ASN A 8 -7.36 2.06 -10.82
N ARG A 9 -7.08 2.72 -9.72
CA ARG A 9 -5.77 2.73 -9.08
C ARG A 9 -5.86 2.08 -7.72
N TYR A 10 -4.82 1.36 -7.37
CA TYR A 10 -4.75 0.65 -6.10
C TYR A 10 -3.45 0.95 -5.37
N VAL A 11 -3.55 1.04 -4.06
CA VAL A 11 -2.40 0.95 -3.17
C VAL A 11 -2.64 -0.28 -2.31
N VAL A 12 -1.70 -1.20 -2.30
CA VAL A 12 -1.73 -2.36 -1.40
C VAL A 12 -0.81 -2.02 -0.25
N ASP A 13 -1.32 -2.10 1.00
CA ASP A 13 -0.48 -1.78 2.14
C ASP A 13 0.53 -2.89 2.41
N SER A 14 1.41 -2.66 3.37
CA SER A 14 2.49 -3.62 3.64
C SER A 14 1.98 -4.99 4.04
N SER A 15 0.84 -5.08 4.75
CA SER A 15 0.28 -6.37 5.13
C SER A 15 -0.08 -7.21 3.91
N GLY A 16 -0.64 -6.58 2.89
CA GLY A 16 -1.01 -7.28 1.66
C GLY A 16 0.20 -7.75 0.86
N TRP A 17 1.22 -6.91 0.77
CA TRP A 17 2.46 -7.29 0.10
C TRP A 17 3.14 -8.48 0.79
N VAL A 18 3.18 -8.45 2.13
CA VAL A 18 3.78 -9.54 2.91
C VAL A 18 3.00 -10.84 2.70
N GLU A 19 1.68 -10.75 2.71
CA GLU A 19 0.82 -11.92 2.48
C GLU A 19 1.08 -12.51 1.09
N TYR A 20 1.15 -11.65 0.08
CA TYR A 20 1.40 -12.06 -1.30
C TYR A 20 2.77 -12.69 -1.46
N LEU A 21 3.83 -12.02 -0.98
CA LEU A 21 5.20 -12.50 -1.12
C LEU A 21 5.45 -13.78 -0.32
N GLY A 22 4.81 -13.89 0.83
CA GLY A 22 4.94 -15.06 1.70
C GLY A 22 4.01 -16.21 1.35
N ASN A 23 3.23 -16.08 0.28
CA ASN A 23 2.26 -17.08 -0.15
C ASN A 23 1.30 -17.47 0.98
N GLY A 24 0.83 -16.47 1.73
CA GLY A 24 -0.11 -16.67 2.82
C GLY A 24 -1.52 -16.98 2.33
N PRO A 25 -2.46 -17.18 3.28
CA PRO A 25 -3.83 -17.59 2.93
C PRO A 25 -4.56 -16.64 2.01
N LYS A 26 -4.24 -15.34 2.03
CA LYS A 26 -4.89 -14.34 1.21
C LYS A 26 -4.05 -13.92 0.00
N ALA A 27 -2.96 -14.64 -0.28
CA ALA A 27 -2.06 -14.27 -1.38
C ALA A 27 -2.78 -14.14 -2.72
N ASP A 28 -3.68 -15.08 -3.02
CA ASP A 28 -4.42 -15.05 -4.29
C ASP A 28 -5.35 -13.85 -4.39
N GLU A 29 -5.93 -13.43 -3.28
CA GLU A 29 -6.80 -12.25 -3.27
C GLU A 29 -5.99 -10.97 -3.52
N PHE A 30 -4.82 -10.84 -2.89
CA PHE A 30 -3.97 -9.69 -3.12
C PHE A 30 -3.33 -9.70 -4.50
N ALA A 31 -3.10 -10.88 -5.09
CA ALA A 31 -2.52 -10.98 -6.42
C ALA A 31 -3.34 -10.24 -7.47
N LYS A 32 -4.67 -10.20 -7.31
CA LYS A 32 -5.55 -9.50 -8.25
C LYS A 32 -5.21 -8.02 -8.39
N TYR A 33 -4.70 -7.43 -7.32
CA TYR A 33 -4.31 -6.02 -7.31
C TYR A 33 -2.83 -5.83 -7.61
N ILE A 34 -1.98 -6.67 -7.00
CA ILE A 34 -0.53 -6.54 -7.14
C ILE A 34 -0.07 -6.85 -8.56
N GLU A 35 -0.74 -7.79 -9.22
CA GLU A 35 -0.36 -8.20 -10.56
C GLU A 35 -1.06 -7.40 -11.66
N ASP A 36 -1.55 -6.21 -11.31
CA ASP A 36 -2.13 -5.25 -12.25
C ASP A 36 -1.19 -4.04 -12.38
N PRO A 37 -0.16 -4.13 -13.23
CA PRO A 37 0.91 -3.13 -13.26
C PRO A 37 0.46 -1.74 -13.70
N ASP A 38 -0.66 -1.65 -14.42
CA ASP A 38 -1.15 -0.35 -14.87
C ASP A 38 -1.91 0.40 -13.78
N ALA A 39 -2.41 -0.32 -12.80
CA ALA A 39 -3.26 0.26 -11.76
C ALA A 39 -2.57 0.38 -10.41
N LEU A 40 -1.53 -0.39 -10.17
CA LEU A 40 -0.89 -0.47 -8.85
C LEU A 40 0.10 0.66 -8.64
N LEU A 41 -0.07 1.37 -7.53
CA LEU A 41 0.85 2.40 -7.06
C LEU A 41 1.61 1.89 -5.84
N LEU A 42 2.81 2.39 -5.65
CA LEU A 42 3.68 1.91 -4.57
C LEU A 42 4.23 3.08 -3.75
N PRO A 43 3.66 3.33 -2.57
CA PRO A 43 4.23 4.31 -1.66
C PRO A 43 5.60 3.86 -1.15
N THR A 44 6.56 4.77 -1.08
CA THR A 44 7.91 4.41 -0.62
C THR A 44 7.93 3.94 0.84
N ILE A 45 6.98 4.40 1.67
CA ILE A 45 6.88 3.89 3.04
C ILE A 45 6.54 2.39 3.05
N VAL A 46 5.75 1.92 2.06
CA VAL A 46 5.45 0.49 1.93
C VAL A 46 6.72 -0.28 1.58
N VAL A 47 7.56 0.28 0.70
CA VAL A 47 8.84 -0.35 0.37
C VAL A 47 9.68 -0.56 1.63
N TYR A 48 9.79 0.47 2.48
CA TYR A 48 10.51 0.37 3.74
C TYR A 48 9.97 -0.75 4.63
N GLU A 49 8.66 -0.75 4.84
CA GLU A 49 8.04 -1.72 5.75
C GLU A 49 8.16 -3.16 5.25
N VAL A 50 7.90 -3.36 3.96
CA VAL A 50 7.94 -4.71 3.37
C VAL A 50 9.37 -5.23 3.33
N TYR A 51 10.31 -4.40 2.86
CA TYR A 51 11.71 -4.83 2.76
C TYR A 51 12.27 -5.18 4.14
N LYS A 52 12.00 -4.32 5.12
CA LYS A 52 12.44 -4.56 6.51
C LYS A 52 11.87 -5.88 7.03
N LYS A 53 10.59 -6.14 6.81
CA LYS A 53 9.96 -7.37 7.29
C LYS A 53 10.52 -8.60 6.58
N MET A 54 10.77 -8.51 5.27
CA MET A 54 11.36 -9.61 4.52
C MET A 54 12.77 -9.91 5.02
N LEU A 55 13.58 -8.87 5.27
CA LEU A 55 14.93 -9.05 5.82
C LEU A 55 14.89 -9.72 7.19
N ARG A 56 13.92 -9.36 8.02
CA ARG A 56 13.83 -9.86 9.39
C ARG A 56 13.24 -11.27 9.48
N GLU A 57 12.23 -11.57 8.65
CA GLU A 57 11.39 -12.76 8.84
C GLU A 57 11.45 -13.76 7.69
N GLN A 58 12.04 -13.38 6.56
CA GLN A 58 12.11 -14.23 5.38
C GLN A 58 13.56 -14.37 4.92
N THR A 59 13.74 -14.79 3.67
CA THR A 59 15.10 -14.95 3.14
C THR A 59 15.60 -13.67 2.50
N MET A 60 16.92 -13.51 2.46
CA MET A 60 17.55 -12.39 1.74
C MET A 60 17.14 -12.41 0.27
N MET A 61 17.02 -13.59 -0.34
CA MET A 61 16.63 -13.73 -1.74
C MET A 61 15.25 -13.13 -1.97
N LEU A 62 14.29 -13.40 -1.11
CA LEU A 62 12.93 -12.88 -1.23
C LEU A 62 12.90 -11.36 -1.03
N ALA A 63 13.67 -10.87 -0.05
CA ALA A 63 13.77 -9.44 0.20
C ALA A 63 14.33 -8.70 -1.01
N GLU A 64 15.42 -9.22 -1.62
CA GLU A 64 16.05 -8.58 -2.76
C GLU A 64 15.16 -8.67 -4.00
N LYS A 65 14.40 -9.75 -4.16
CA LYS A 65 13.44 -9.88 -5.25
C LYS A 65 12.36 -8.81 -5.16
N PHE A 66 11.84 -8.58 -3.96
CA PHE A 66 10.86 -7.50 -3.75
C PHE A 66 11.47 -6.14 -4.09
N LEU A 67 12.68 -5.87 -3.60
CA LEU A 67 13.33 -4.58 -3.84
C LEU A 67 13.55 -4.35 -5.34
N SER A 68 13.97 -5.38 -6.08
CA SER A 68 14.14 -5.30 -7.53
C SER A 68 12.81 -4.95 -8.20
N THR A 69 11.73 -5.56 -7.74
CA THR A 69 10.39 -5.25 -8.26
C THR A 69 10.01 -3.80 -7.96
N ALA A 70 10.30 -3.32 -6.75
CA ALA A 70 9.99 -1.95 -6.35
C ALA A 70 10.68 -0.93 -7.28
N PHE A 71 11.93 -1.19 -7.68
CA PHE A 71 12.66 -0.30 -8.59
C PHE A 71 12.00 -0.17 -9.97
N THR A 72 11.15 -1.11 -10.36
CA THR A 72 10.49 -1.03 -11.67
C THR A 72 9.29 -0.09 -11.68
N PHE A 73 8.83 0.40 -10.54
CA PHE A 73 7.61 1.22 -10.47
C PHE A 73 7.79 2.62 -11.04
N GLN A 74 8.94 3.26 -10.82
CA GLN A 74 9.26 4.58 -11.37
C GLN A 74 8.17 5.61 -11.09
N GLU A 75 7.48 6.12 -12.11
CA GLU A 75 6.45 7.14 -11.93
C GLU A 75 5.23 6.65 -11.15
N ARG A 76 5.11 5.36 -10.93
CA ARG A 76 4.02 4.81 -10.09
C ARG A 76 4.41 4.73 -8.62
N GLU A 77 5.59 5.20 -8.26
CA GLU A 77 5.97 5.39 -6.86
C GLU A 77 5.26 6.61 -6.28
N ILE A 78 4.90 6.52 -5.01
CA ILE A 78 4.39 7.68 -4.27
C ILE A 78 5.43 8.04 -3.22
N ILE A 79 6.16 9.10 -3.48
CA ILE A 79 7.27 9.52 -2.62
C ILE A 79 6.72 10.30 -1.43
N LEU A 80 7.25 10.02 -0.26
CA LEU A 80 6.89 10.77 0.95
C LEU A 80 7.58 12.13 0.91
N ASP A 81 6.90 13.10 0.29
CA ASP A 81 7.37 14.47 0.22
C ASP A 81 6.72 15.31 1.33
N VAL A 82 7.05 16.61 1.37
CA VAL A 82 6.53 17.51 2.41
C VAL A 82 5.01 17.57 2.40
N SER A 83 4.41 17.65 1.21
CA SER A 83 2.97 17.74 1.07
C SER A 83 2.28 16.48 1.63
N LEU A 84 2.79 15.31 1.29
CA LEU A 84 2.23 14.06 1.77
C LEU A 84 2.45 13.91 3.27
N ALA A 85 3.61 14.29 3.77
CA ALA A 85 3.88 14.24 5.21
C ALA A 85 2.89 15.10 6.00
N ALA A 86 2.61 16.31 5.52
CA ALA A 86 1.64 17.19 6.17
C ALA A 86 0.23 16.60 6.14
N SER A 87 -0.19 16.06 5.00
CA SER A 87 -1.49 15.42 4.85
C SER A 87 -1.62 14.20 5.78
N ALA A 88 -0.57 13.40 5.85
CA ALA A 88 -0.55 12.21 6.71
C ALA A 88 -0.65 12.57 8.19
N ALA A 89 0.03 13.66 8.60
CA ALA A 89 -0.05 14.11 9.98
C ALA A 89 -1.48 14.48 10.37
N LYS A 90 -2.18 15.20 9.50
CA LYS A 90 -3.58 15.55 9.73
C LYS A 90 -4.47 14.30 9.78
N THR A 91 -4.22 13.36 8.89
CA THR A 91 -4.94 12.09 8.82
C THR A 91 -4.73 11.27 10.09
N SER A 92 -3.50 11.22 10.60
CA SER A 92 -3.17 10.50 11.81
C SER A 92 -4.00 11.00 12.99
N LEU A 93 -4.09 12.32 13.14
CA LEU A 93 -4.86 12.92 14.23
C LEU A 93 -6.37 12.74 14.06
N ARG A 94 -6.86 12.89 12.82
CA ARG A 94 -8.29 12.80 12.54
C ARG A 94 -8.81 11.38 12.66
N SER A 95 -8.06 10.41 12.21
CA SER A 95 -8.50 9.01 12.12
C SER A 95 -7.81 8.10 13.13
N ASN A 96 -7.00 8.68 14.00
CA ASN A 96 -6.28 7.92 15.04
C ASN A 96 -5.47 6.76 14.46
N LEU A 97 -4.74 7.04 13.38
CA LEU A 97 -3.90 6.03 12.73
C LEU A 97 -2.44 6.17 13.16
N PRO A 98 -1.74 5.04 13.36
CA PRO A 98 -0.30 5.07 13.56
C PRO A 98 0.41 5.71 12.36
N MET A 99 1.65 6.15 12.57
CA MET A 99 2.39 6.93 11.57
C MET A 99 2.42 6.29 10.19
N ALA A 100 2.86 5.05 10.10
CA ALA A 100 2.98 4.39 8.78
C ALA A 100 1.62 4.22 8.12
N ASP A 101 0.61 3.80 8.88
CA ASP A 101 -0.74 3.63 8.36
C ASP A 101 -1.30 4.95 7.84
N ALA A 102 -1.06 6.04 8.56
CA ALA A 102 -1.51 7.37 8.15
C ALA A 102 -0.86 7.80 6.85
N ILE A 103 0.44 7.52 6.68
CA ILE A 103 1.16 7.86 5.46
C ILE A 103 0.63 7.06 4.29
N ILE A 104 0.38 5.77 4.48
CA ILE A 104 -0.14 4.89 3.43
C ILE A 104 -1.55 5.33 3.01
N TYR A 105 -2.40 5.60 4.00
CA TYR A 105 -3.77 6.04 3.71
C TYR A 105 -3.79 7.39 3.00
N ALA A 106 -2.99 8.35 3.48
CA ALA A 106 -2.91 9.66 2.85
C ALA A 106 -2.36 9.57 1.42
N ALA A 107 -1.40 8.67 1.17
CA ALA A 107 -0.86 8.45 -0.16
C ALA A 107 -1.95 7.95 -1.12
N ALA A 108 -2.74 6.98 -0.68
CA ALA A 108 -3.84 6.46 -1.49
C ALA A 108 -4.86 7.56 -1.78
N GLN A 109 -5.26 8.32 -0.77
CA GLN A 109 -6.23 9.40 -0.92
C GLN A 109 -5.74 10.48 -1.89
N ALA A 110 -4.46 10.83 -1.82
CA ALA A 110 -3.89 11.88 -2.68
C ALA A 110 -3.92 11.49 -4.16
N HIS A 111 -3.95 10.22 -4.45
CA HIS A 111 -3.94 9.71 -5.83
C HIS A 111 -5.29 9.10 -6.24
N GLN A 112 -6.34 9.31 -5.46
CA GLN A 112 -7.67 8.72 -5.66
C GLN A 112 -7.58 7.22 -5.88
N ALA A 113 -6.69 6.57 -5.14
CA ALA A 113 -6.50 5.13 -5.21
C ALA A 113 -7.27 4.43 -4.10
N GLU A 114 -7.76 3.24 -4.40
CA GLU A 114 -8.37 2.39 -3.38
C GLU A 114 -7.25 1.72 -2.58
N LEU A 115 -7.36 1.76 -1.26
CA LEU A 115 -6.40 1.08 -0.38
C LEU A 115 -6.87 -0.33 -0.13
N ILE A 116 -6.04 -1.31 -0.47
CA ILE A 116 -6.33 -2.73 -0.29
C ILE A 116 -5.48 -3.24 0.86
N THR A 117 -6.10 -3.79 1.87
CA THR A 117 -5.43 -4.15 3.12
C THR A 117 -6.08 -5.37 3.77
N SER A 118 -5.38 -6.01 4.69
CA SER A 118 -5.96 -6.97 5.62
C SER A 118 -5.88 -6.46 7.06
N ASP A 119 -5.45 -5.21 7.25
CA ASP A 119 -5.28 -4.62 8.57
C ASP A 119 -6.56 -3.94 9.03
N ALA A 120 -7.07 -4.39 10.18
CA ALA A 120 -8.31 -3.88 10.75
C ALA A 120 -8.22 -2.41 11.17
N HIS A 121 -7.02 -1.84 11.32
CA HIS A 121 -6.86 -0.42 11.63
C HIS A 121 -7.54 0.48 10.61
N PHE A 122 -7.66 0.03 9.36
CA PHE A 122 -8.24 0.82 8.28
C PHE A 122 -9.75 0.60 8.11
N MET A 123 -10.33 -0.28 8.92
CA MET A 123 -11.74 -0.63 8.74
C MET A 123 -12.63 0.58 8.98
N GLY A 124 -13.59 0.78 8.09
CA GLY A 124 -14.55 1.89 8.19
C GLY A 124 -14.07 3.19 7.57
N LEU A 125 -12.83 3.27 7.12
CA LEU A 125 -12.35 4.48 6.45
C LEU A 125 -12.77 4.49 4.96
N PRO A 126 -13.13 5.66 4.42
CA PRO A 126 -13.50 5.75 3.01
C PRO A 126 -12.35 5.34 2.10
N GLY A 127 -12.68 4.67 1.01
CA GLY A 127 -11.68 4.30 0.00
C GLY A 127 -10.81 3.13 0.40
N VAL A 128 -11.28 2.27 1.32
CA VAL A 128 -10.53 1.11 1.79
C VAL A 128 -11.34 -0.16 1.54
N THR A 129 -10.63 -1.17 1.03
CA THR A 129 -11.15 -2.53 0.95
C THR A 129 -10.34 -3.41 1.89
N VAL A 130 -10.98 -3.99 2.88
CA VAL A 130 -10.33 -4.90 3.83
C VAL A 130 -10.62 -6.33 3.40
N LEU A 131 -9.56 -7.10 3.12
CA LEU A 131 -9.67 -8.49 2.70
C LEU A 131 -9.61 -9.46 3.87
#